data_6a85e758771a5d9f65d8a1eb96b12691
#
_entry.id   6a85e758771a5d9f65d8a1eb96b12691
#
_cell.length_a   1.000
_cell.length_b   1.000
_cell.length_c   1.000
_cell.angle_alpha   90.00
_cell.angle_beta   90.00
_cell.angle_gamma   90.00
#
_symmetry.space_group_name_H-M   'P 1'
#
loop_
_entity.id
_entity.type
_entity.pdbx_description
1 polymer ?
#
loop_
_entity_poly.entity_id
_entity_poly.type
_entity_poly.pdbx_seq_one_letter_code
_entity_poly.pdbx_strand_id
1 'polypeptide(L)'
;MARTSVPGGAIQAEGLGQLQSSLKAVGADKAEIAEANFQAATTLIRAALPRVPVLSGRLRGSLKAGRAQGQAEARAGNNGRLGYAAPIHWGWAIVGANTKSRLRPGSIRNIEPQPFFSEALGYTYEEILANYNRDMQTLVNKYGLGDK
;
A
#
# COMPACT_ATOMS: atom_id res chain seq x y z
N MET A 1 0.79 -12.17 -16.14
CA MET A 1 1.98 -11.32 -15.85
C MET A 1 1.57 -10.16 -14.98
N ALA A 2 2.15 -10.04 -13.82
CA ALA A 2 1.93 -8.86 -13.00
C ALA A 2 2.73 -7.69 -13.59
N ARG A 3 2.07 -6.63 -14.01
CA ARG A 3 2.73 -5.39 -14.43
C ARG A 3 2.89 -4.49 -13.22
N THR A 4 4.13 -4.29 -12.78
CA THR A 4 4.46 -3.18 -11.89
C THR A 4 4.60 -1.92 -12.75
N SER A 5 3.55 -1.18 -12.89
CA SER A 5 3.66 0.18 -13.41
C SER A 5 2.80 1.06 -12.53
N VAL A 6 3.44 1.89 -11.73
CA VAL A 6 2.81 3.19 -11.41
C VAL A 6 3.71 4.05 -10.52
N PRO A 7 3.82 5.35 -10.77
CA PRO A 7 4.24 6.31 -9.78
C PRO A 7 3.18 6.32 -8.67
N GLY A 8 3.40 5.53 -7.62
CA GLY A 8 2.47 5.35 -6.51
C GLY A 8 2.46 3.95 -5.90
N GLY A 9 3.17 2.98 -6.51
CA GLY A 9 3.35 1.64 -5.92
C GLY A 9 2.05 0.84 -5.79
N ALA A 10 1.37 0.54 -6.91
CA ALA A 10 0.25 -0.38 -6.91
C ALA A 10 0.63 -1.71 -7.58
N ILE A 11 0.25 -2.82 -6.96
CA ILE A 11 0.27 -4.14 -7.59
C ILE A 11 -1.05 -4.30 -8.36
N GLN A 12 -0.96 -4.52 -9.67
CA GLN A 12 -2.12 -4.91 -10.47
C GLN A 12 -2.00 -6.39 -10.84
N ALA A 13 -2.94 -7.19 -10.36
CA ALA A 13 -3.08 -8.59 -10.75
C ALA A 13 -4.21 -8.71 -11.78
N GLU A 14 -3.89 -9.23 -12.96
CA GLU A 14 -4.92 -9.50 -13.99
C GLU A 14 -5.89 -10.57 -13.50
N GLY A 15 -7.20 -10.38 -13.77
CA GLY A 15 -8.25 -11.32 -13.38
C GLY A 15 -8.76 -11.17 -11.95
N LEU A 16 -8.09 -10.38 -11.10
CA LEU A 16 -8.52 -10.20 -9.70
C LEU A 16 -9.91 -9.59 -9.59
N GLY A 17 -10.23 -8.60 -10.42
CA GLY A 17 -11.55 -7.97 -10.45
C GLY A 17 -12.66 -8.95 -10.88
N GLN A 18 -12.35 -9.83 -11.84
CA GLN A 18 -13.30 -10.87 -12.28
C GLN A 18 -13.52 -11.91 -11.20
N LEU A 19 -12.45 -12.37 -10.54
CA LEU A 19 -12.52 -13.30 -9.41
C LEU A 19 -13.36 -12.74 -8.27
N GLN A 20 -13.11 -11.50 -7.88
CA GLN A 20 -13.89 -10.82 -6.82
C GLN A 20 -15.38 -10.68 -7.22
N SER A 21 -15.65 -10.39 -8.49
CA SER A 21 -17.03 -10.29 -8.99
C SER A 21 -17.73 -11.65 -8.96
N SER A 22 -17.03 -12.72 -9.36
CA SER A 22 -17.55 -14.09 -9.32
C SER A 22 -17.81 -14.56 -7.89
N LEU A 23 -16.89 -14.29 -6.97
CA LEU A 23 -17.09 -14.59 -5.54
C LEU A 23 -18.30 -13.85 -4.96
N LYS A 24 -18.50 -12.59 -5.32
CA LYS A 24 -19.68 -11.82 -4.89
C LYS A 24 -20.97 -12.40 -5.48
N ALA A 25 -20.95 -12.85 -6.74
CA ALA A 25 -22.11 -13.41 -7.41
C ALA A 25 -22.59 -14.72 -6.78
N VAL A 26 -21.68 -15.51 -6.19
CA VAL A 26 -22.01 -16.76 -5.46
C VAL A 26 -22.28 -16.54 -3.97
N GLY A 27 -22.33 -15.29 -3.52
CA GLY A 27 -22.68 -14.95 -2.13
C GLY A 27 -21.52 -14.89 -1.16
N ALA A 28 -20.27 -14.82 -1.66
CA ALA A 28 -19.13 -14.57 -0.78
C ALA A 28 -19.31 -13.27 0.01
N ASP A 29 -19.06 -13.32 1.31
CA ASP A 29 -19.18 -12.15 2.16
C ASP A 29 -18.13 -11.12 1.73
N LYS A 30 -18.59 -9.89 1.56
CA LYS A 30 -17.70 -8.74 1.28
C LYS A 30 -16.62 -8.57 2.35
N ALA A 31 -16.92 -8.95 3.59
CA ALA A 31 -15.98 -8.91 4.71
C ALA A 31 -14.84 -9.91 4.53
N GLU A 32 -15.07 -11.08 3.96
CA GLU A 32 -14.00 -12.07 3.72
C GLU A 32 -13.00 -11.59 2.66
N ILE A 33 -13.49 -10.97 1.59
CA ILE A 33 -12.63 -10.38 0.55
C ILE A 33 -11.86 -9.18 1.14
N ALA A 34 -12.52 -8.35 1.94
CA ALA A 34 -11.88 -7.22 2.60
C ALA A 34 -10.82 -7.67 3.62
N GLU A 35 -11.02 -8.80 4.27
CA GLU A 35 -10.03 -9.38 5.19
C GLU A 35 -8.79 -9.87 4.44
N ALA A 36 -8.92 -10.56 3.32
CA ALA A 36 -7.77 -10.97 2.49
C ALA A 36 -6.96 -9.75 2.01
N ASN A 37 -7.64 -8.69 1.56
CA ASN A 37 -7.01 -7.42 1.20
C ASN A 37 -6.28 -6.78 2.39
N PHE A 38 -6.90 -6.80 3.57
CA PHE A 38 -6.30 -6.25 4.79
C PHE A 38 -5.05 -7.02 5.21
N GLN A 39 -5.04 -8.35 5.09
CA GLN A 39 -3.88 -9.18 5.40
C GLN A 39 -2.71 -8.90 4.46
N ALA A 40 -2.99 -8.75 3.15
CA ALA A 40 -1.98 -8.36 2.17
C ALA A 40 -1.35 -6.99 2.50
N ALA A 41 -2.18 -5.99 2.81
CA ALA A 41 -1.72 -4.67 3.22
C ALA A 41 -0.94 -4.70 4.54
N THR A 42 -1.35 -5.53 5.50
CA THR A 42 -0.67 -5.70 6.79
C THR A 42 0.72 -6.31 6.61
N THR A 43 0.88 -7.27 5.71
CA THR A 43 2.18 -7.85 5.37
C THR A 43 3.12 -6.79 4.82
N LEU A 44 2.64 -5.94 3.90
CA LEU A 44 3.43 -4.83 3.37
C LEU A 44 3.83 -3.83 4.46
N ILE A 45 2.91 -3.45 5.34
CA ILE A 45 3.20 -2.52 6.44
C ILE A 45 4.26 -3.09 7.38
N ARG A 46 4.16 -4.37 7.75
CA ARG A 46 5.14 -5.03 8.61
C ARG A 46 6.54 -4.95 8.01
N ALA A 47 6.67 -5.16 6.72
CA ALA A 47 7.94 -5.04 6.00
C ALA A 47 8.41 -3.59 5.84
N ALA A 48 7.50 -2.63 5.74
CA ALA A 48 7.84 -1.21 5.61
C ALA A 48 8.29 -0.58 6.93
N LEU A 49 7.76 -1.01 8.07
CA LEU A 49 8.03 -0.43 9.39
C LEU A 49 9.52 -0.24 9.71
N PRO A 50 10.43 -1.23 9.48
CA PRO A 50 11.85 -1.05 9.75
C PRO A 50 12.56 -0.10 8.77
N ARG A 51 11.94 0.20 7.62
CA ARG A 51 12.47 1.05 6.55
C ARG A 51 12.03 2.50 6.65
N VAL A 52 11.01 2.78 7.45
CA VAL A 52 10.52 4.15 7.66
C VAL A 52 11.53 4.94 8.47
N PRO A 53 11.99 6.11 7.99
CA PRO A 53 12.90 6.95 8.76
C PRO A 53 12.23 7.43 10.02
N VAL A 54 12.99 7.39 11.13
CA VAL A 54 12.47 7.74 12.45
C VAL A 54 13.19 8.98 12.96
N LEU A 55 12.49 10.11 12.98
CA LEU A 55 12.90 11.30 13.70
C LEU A 55 12.11 11.47 15.01
N SER A 56 10.79 11.45 14.90
CA SER A 56 9.87 11.56 16.04
C SER A 56 8.97 10.33 16.23
N GLY A 57 9.10 9.34 15.37
CA GLY A 57 8.26 8.15 15.35
C GLY A 57 6.83 8.37 14.79
N ARG A 58 6.42 9.62 14.55
CA ARG A 58 5.06 9.93 14.08
C ARG A 58 4.74 9.31 12.72
N LEU A 59 5.67 9.36 11.76
CA LEU A 59 5.49 8.76 10.44
C LEU A 59 5.34 7.25 10.56
N ARG A 60 6.23 6.60 11.29
CA ARG A 60 6.20 5.16 11.53
C ARG A 60 4.90 4.73 12.21
N GLY A 61 4.43 5.48 13.19
CA GLY A 61 3.15 5.23 13.89
C GLY A 61 1.91 5.53 13.04
N SER A 62 2.06 6.20 11.89
CA SER A 62 0.95 6.53 10.99
C SER A 62 0.67 5.49 9.91
N LEU A 63 1.53 4.46 9.78
CA LEU A 63 1.31 3.39 8.81
C LEU A 63 0.08 2.57 9.19
N LYS A 64 -0.84 2.42 8.24
CA LYS A 64 -2.11 1.70 8.46
C LYS A 64 -2.49 0.87 7.25
N ALA A 65 -3.01 -0.33 7.50
CA ALA A 65 -3.71 -1.11 6.50
C ALA A 65 -5.18 -0.67 6.41
N GLY A 66 -5.69 -0.55 5.22
CA GLY A 66 -7.10 -0.27 4.95
C GLY A 66 -7.88 -1.56 4.71
N ARG A 67 -9.14 -1.61 5.16
CA ARG A 67 -10.10 -2.67 4.86
C ARG A 67 -10.99 -2.22 3.70
N ALA A 68 -10.51 -2.37 2.48
CA ALA A 68 -11.28 -2.06 1.28
C ALA A 68 -11.69 -3.36 0.55
N GLN A 69 -12.91 -3.38 0.03
CA GLN A 69 -13.43 -4.57 -0.67
C GLN A 69 -12.82 -4.76 -2.06
N GLY A 70 -12.36 -3.67 -2.66
CA GLY A 70 -11.87 -3.70 -4.03
C GLY A 70 -10.36 -3.80 -4.16
N GLN A 71 -9.61 -3.51 -3.10
CA GLN A 71 -8.14 -3.44 -3.16
C GLN A 71 -7.49 -3.57 -1.77
N ALA A 72 -6.28 -4.10 -1.75
CA ALA A 72 -5.41 -4.00 -0.58
C ALA A 72 -4.80 -2.58 -0.53
N GLU A 73 -4.87 -1.94 0.62
CA GLU A 73 -4.42 -0.57 0.77
C GLU A 73 -3.53 -0.39 1.99
N ALA A 74 -2.30 0.09 1.76
CA ALA A 74 -1.40 0.54 2.81
C ALA A 74 -1.23 2.06 2.72
N ARG A 75 -1.40 2.74 3.82
CA ARG A 75 -1.33 4.20 3.92
C ARG A 75 -0.25 4.63 4.90
N ALA A 76 0.41 5.75 4.59
CA ALA A 76 1.28 6.47 5.51
C ALA A 76 0.82 7.93 5.59
N GLY A 77 0.95 8.52 6.77
CA GLY A 77 0.48 9.87 7.03
C GLY A 77 -0.95 9.90 7.58
N ASN A 78 -1.38 11.06 8.05
CA ASN A 78 -2.65 11.24 8.72
C ASN A 78 -3.33 12.48 8.14
N ASN A 79 -4.24 12.32 7.21
CA ASN A 79 -5.18 13.31 6.65
C ASN A 79 -4.80 14.79 6.88
N GLY A 80 -3.66 15.24 6.30
CA GLY A 80 -3.18 16.61 6.41
C GLY A 80 -2.29 16.94 7.62
N ARG A 81 -2.28 16.12 8.68
CA ARG A 81 -1.41 16.36 9.85
C ARG A 81 0.03 15.87 9.67
N LEU A 82 0.27 14.94 8.76
CA LEU A 82 1.57 14.42 8.39
C LEU A 82 1.79 14.53 6.87
N GLY A 83 1.66 15.74 6.34
CA GLY A 83 1.85 16.03 4.92
C GLY A 83 3.26 15.77 4.39
N TYR A 84 4.21 15.46 5.27
CA TYR A 84 5.59 15.13 4.90
C TYR A 84 5.81 13.66 4.52
N ALA A 85 4.83 12.79 4.65
CA ALA A 85 4.97 11.36 4.31
C ALA A 85 5.31 11.16 2.83
N ALA A 86 4.61 11.85 1.93
CA ALA A 86 4.89 11.80 0.50
C ALA A 86 6.26 12.43 0.14
N PRO A 87 6.63 13.62 0.64
CA PRO A 87 7.97 14.16 0.47
C PRO A 87 9.09 13.24 0.93
N ILE A 88 8.93 12.53 2.04
CA ILE A 88 9.94 11.57 2.51
C ILE A 88 10.02 10.37 1.57
N HIS A 89 8.89 9.82 1.17
CA HIS A 89 8.87 8.64 0.32
C HIS A 89 9.43 8.91 -1.08
N TRP A 90 8.99 10.00 -1.71
CA TRP A 90 9.30 10.33 -3.10
C TRP A 90 10.45 11.33 -3.28
N GLY A 91 10.91 11.94 -2.20
CA GLY A 91 11.79 13.07 -2.25
C GLY A 91 11.06 14.37 -2.59
N TRP A 92 11.66 15.47 -2.28
CA TRP A 92 11.12 16.80 -2.59
C TRP A 92 12.21 17.86 -2.66
N ALA A 93 12.14 18.69 -3.71
CA ALA A 93 12.89 19.92 -3.77
C ALA A 93 12.04 21.09 -3.23
N ILE A 94 12.42 21.67 -2.11
CA ILE A 94 11.75 22.83 -1.53
C ILE A 94 12.48 24.08 -1.96
N VAL A 95 11.83 24.90 -2.79
CA VAL A 95 12.36 26.21 -3.22
C VAL A 95 11.78 27.28 -2.31
N GLY A 96 12.67 28.04 -1.64
CA GLY A 96 12.28 28.98 -0.60
C GLY A 96 11.39 30.16 -1.02
N ALA A 97 11.30 30.44 -2.33
CA ALA A 97 10.60 31.65 -2.81
C ALA A 97 9.06 31.58 -2.76
N ASN A 98 8.46 30.39 -2.71
CA ASN A 98 7.01 30.19 -2.83
C ASN A 98 6.37 29.46 -1.65
N THR A 99 7.11 29.19 -0.60
CA THR A 99 6.56 28.58 0.59
C THR A 99 6.51 29.60 1.71
N LYS A 100 5.47 29.57 2.51
CA LYS A 100 5.43 30.22 3.84
C LYS A 100 6.49 29.63 4.77
N SER A 101 7.56 29.07 4.21
CA SER A 101 8.65 28.46 4.92
C SER A 101 9.61 29.53 5.42
N ARG A 102 10.17 29.32 6.59
CA ARG A 102 11.24 30.15 7.17
C ARG A 102 12.57 30.03 6.43
N LEU A 103 12.56 29.52 5.20
CA LEU A 103 13.75 29.42 4.36
C LEU A 103 14.07 30.79 3.75
N ARG A 104 15.35 31.11 3.70
CA ARG A 104 15.80 32.32 3.00
C ARG A 104 15.41 32.27 1.53
N PRO A 105 14.97 33.39 0.92
CA PRO A 105 14.72 33.43 -0.52
C PRO A 105 15.90 32.86 -1.30
N GLY A 106 15.61 32.01 -2.29
CA GLY A 106 16.63 31.36 -3.14
C GLY A 106 17.30 30.13 -2.54
N SER A 107 17.00 29.75 -1.26
CA SER A 107 17.51 28.50 -0.72
C SER A 107 16.70 27.32 -1.23
N ILE A 108 17.39 26.25 -1.64
CA ILE A 108 16.80 24.97 -2.02
C ILE A 108 17.14 23.98 -0.93
N ARG A 109 16.14 23.32 -0.39
CA ARG A 109 16.33 22.13 0.46
C ARG A 109 15.78 20.92 -0.30
N ASN A 110 16.64 19.95 -0.50
CA ASN A 110 16.25 18.67 -1.06
C ASN A 110 15.95 17.69 0.06
N ILE A 111 14.85 16.99 -0.04
CA ILE A 111 14.59 15.80 0.75
C ILE A 111 14.93 14.63 -0.14
N GLU A 112 15.95 13.87 0.25
CA GLU A 112 16.33 12.65 -0.44
C GLU A 112 15.21 11.61 -0.33
N PRO A 113 14.82 10.94 -1.44
CA PRO A 113 13.76 9.96 -1.41
C PRO A 113 14.14 8.76 -0.54
N GLN A 114 13.22 8.33 0.29
CA GLN A 114 13.31 7.10 1.08
C GLN A 114 12.06 6.26 0.80
N PRO A 115 12.03 5.49 -0.29
CA PRO A 115 10.84 4.83 -0.79
C PRO A 115 10.50 3.56 0.00
N PHE A 116 10.22 3.70 1.29
CA PHE A 116 10.02 2.61 2.24
C PHE A 116 8.91 1.62 1.83
N PHE A 117 7.83 2.08 1.20
CA PHE A 117 6.79 1.17 0.69
C PHE A 117 7.25 0.43 -0.57
N SER A 118 7.90 1.12 -1.51
CA SER A 118 8.38 0.50 -2.75
C SER A 118 9.45 -0.55 -2.47
N GLU A 119 10.37 -0.25 -1.55
CA GLU A 119 11.38 -1.20 -1.11
C GLU A 119 10.77 -2.40 -0.38
N ALA A 120 9.86 -2.15 0.58
CA ALA A 120 9.16 -3.21 1.29
C ALA A 120 8.40 -4.12 0.33
N LEU A 121 7.74 -3.54 -0.68
CA LEU A 121 7.01 -4.27 -1.69
C LEU A 121 7.94 -5.17 -2.51
N GLY A 122 9.12 -4.67 -2.91
CA GLY A 122 10.12 -5.46 -3.63
C GLY A 122 10.55 -6.72 -2.88
N TYR A 123 10.64 -6.64 -1.56
CA TYR A 123 11.01 -7.79 -0.71
C TYR A 123 9.86 -8.75 -0.38
N THR A 124 8.63 -8.27 -0.35
CA THR A 124 7.47 -9.06 0.12
C THR A 124 6.47 -9.39 -0.98
N TYR A 125 6.76 -9.02 -2.22
CA TYR A 125 5.85 -9.22 -3.35
C TYR A 125 5.40 -10.68 -3.50
N GLU A 126 6.34 -11.61 -3.55
CA GLU A 126 6.06 -13.05 -3.72
C GLU A 126 5.27 -13.61 -2.52
N GLU A 127 5.64 -13.20 -1.30
CA GLU A 127 4.91 -13.59 -0.08
C GLU A 127 3.47 -13.08 -0.09
N ILE A 128 3.28 -11.83 -0.45
CA ILE A 128 1.94 -11.22 -0.54
C ILE A 128 1.09 -11.95 -1.57
N LEU A 129 1.63 -12.22 -2.77
CA LEU A 129 0.91 -12.95 -3.82
C LEU A 129 0.57 -14.37 -3.39
N ALA A 130 1.52 -15.10 -2.81
CA ALA A 130 1.31 -16.49 -2.38
C ALA A 130 0.21 -16.56 -1.30
N ASN A 131 0.27 -15.68 -0.30
CA ASN A 131 -0.72 -15.63 0.77
C ASN A 131 -2.10 -15.21 0.22
N TYR A 132 -2.15 -14.19 -0.61
CA TYR A 132 -3.39 -13.72 -1.22
C TYR A 132 -4.04 -14.80 -2.10
N ASN A 133 -3.27 -15.48 -2.93
CA ASN A 133 -3.76 -16.58 -3.77
C ASN A 133 -4.31 -17.72 -2.91
N ARG A 134 -3.64 -18.08 -1.81
CA ARG A 134 -4.14 -19.09 -0.86
C ARG A 134 -5.46 -18.67 -0.23
N ASP A 135 -5.59 -17.43 0.20
CA ASP A 135 -6.81 -16.91 0.81
C ASP A 135 -7.95 -16.88 -0.20
N MET A 136 -7.70 -16.45 -1.44
CA MET A 136 -8.67 -16.49 -2.52
C MET A 136 -9.07 -17.93 -2.90
N GLN A 137 -8.11 -18.87 -2.96
CA GLN A 137 -8.42 -20.28 -3.22
C GLN A 137 -9.30 -20.89 -2.13
N THR A 138 -9.07 -20.51 -0.89
CA THR A 138 -9.93 -20.93 0.23
C THR A 138 -11.36 -20.44 0.04
N LEU A 139 -11.54 -19.19 -0.40
CA LEU A 139 -12.89 -18.65 -0.70
C LEU A 139 -13.51 -19.35 -1.91
N VAL A 140 -12.73 -19.58 -2.96
CA VAL A 140 -13.20 -20.33 -4.16
C VAL A 140 -13.71 -21.71 -3.78
N ASN A 141 -12.97 -22.44 -2.97
CA ASN A 141 -13.37 -23.79 -2.49
C ASN A 141 -14.60 -23.72 -1.58
N LYS A 142 -14.65 -22.75 -0.66
CA LYS A 142 -15.78 -22.54 0.26
C LYS A 142 -17.10 -22.30 -0.49
N TYR A 143 -17.06 -21.59 -1.61
CA TYR A 143 -18.24 -21.21 -2.39
C TYR A 143 -18.47 -22.11 -3.63
N GLY A 144 -17.73 -23.22 -3.75
CA GLY A 144 -17.95 -24.22 -4.79
C GLY A 144 -17.63 -23.76 -6.22
N LEU A 145 -16.72 -22.79 -6.37
CA LEU A 145 -16.27 -22.29 -7.67
C LEU A 145 -15.07 -23.10 -8.24
N GLY A 146 -14.52 -24.02 -7.46
CA GLY A 146 -13.29 -24.75 -7.81
C GLY A 146 -13.50 -26.03 -8.64
N ASP A 147 -14.73 -26.51 -8.78
CA ASP A 147 -15.04 -27.77 -9.44
C ASP A 147 -15.95 -27.55 -10.67
N LYS A 148 -15.36 -27.01 -11.74
CA LYS A 148 -15.95 -27.15 -13.09
C LYS A 148 -14.85 -27.30 -14.13
#